data_dcdbe10625bb82e776c557207adf81c8
#
_entry.id   dcdbe10625bb82e776c557207adf81c8
#
_cell.length_a   1.000
_cell.length_b   1.000
_cell.length_c   1.000
_cell.angle_alpha   90.00
_cell.angle_beta   90.00
_cell.angle_gamma   90.00
#
_symmetry.space_group_name_H-M   'P 1'
#
loop_
_entity.id
_entity.type
_entity.pdbx_description
1 polymer ?
#
loop_
_entity_poly.entity_id
_entity_poly.type
_entity_poly.pdbx_seq_one_letter_code
_entity_poly.pdbx_strand_id
1 'polypeptide(L)'
;MKKFFAVLVLVLMSLSSFTSSIHAKQTTAEPQQKIDLAMTLKFIQGWSTRDKWDKFPESPSFAYYNTYSLKALNAEIGPELRTKIVDALKSCQMKDGGFSAGPGHGTESNTIFTYYSLATLDLLNALDSIDRQQAIAYVRSLIQKDGSIKAKAADAGATLATTYYGVASLGLLHALDTVDRKIVINYINTYREDRKGYCLIQGKISMPGATFMAVKSLSLLNGLTPAVRTEVVDYLTRTRYSGRMKHNTYSTLPNMQDMVAVIEALAELSSLNVINRHSVYQFVESLYVPENGGFGPEPGLGTTPPSTYYALVCLEKIGELGRTAGRK
;
A
#
# COMPACT_ATOMS: atom_id res chain seq x y z
N MET A 1 -10.35 1.70 -28.06
CA MET A 1 -9.05 1.93 -27.43
C MET A 1 -8.95 3.18 -26.54
N LYS A 2 -9.97 4.02 -26.36
CA LYS A 2 -9.90 5.26 -25.53
C LYS A 2 -10.59 5.20 -24.16
N LYS A 3 -11.24 4.09 -23.78
CA LYS A 3 -11.95 3.94 -22.49
C LYS A 3 -11.23 3.09 -21.44
N PHE A 4 -10.10 2.46 -21.78
CA PHE A 4 -9.34 1.57 -20.90
C PHE A 4 -8.39 2.29 -19.93
N PHE A 5 -8.11 3.58 -20.18
CA PHE A 5 -7.18 4.36 -19.36
C PHE A 5 -7.79 4.93 -18.06
N ALA A 6 -9.11 4.95 -17.95
CA ALA A 6 -9.77 5.74 -16.90
C ALA A 6 -9.78 5.08 -15.50
N VAL A 7 -9.75 3.74 -15.40
CA VAL A 7 -9.89 3.07 -14.10
C VAL A 7 -8.54 2.81 -13.41
N LEU A 8 -7.47 2.58 -14.17
CA LEU A 8 -6.12 2.43 -13.62
C LEU A 8 -5.54 3.77 -13.15
N VAL A 9 -6.01 4.86 -13.73
CA VAL A 9 -5.57 6.24 -13.45
C VAL A 9 -6.22 6.82 -12.18
N LEU A 10 -7.41 6.35 -11.79
CA LEU A 10 -8.12 6.90 -10.62
C LEU A 10 -7.51 6.53 -9.26
N VAL A 11 -6.69 5.51 -9.17
CA VAL A 11 -5.89 5.20 -7.96
C VAL A 11 -4.51 5.87 -8.02
N LEU A 12 -4.05 6.30 -9.21
CA LEU A 12 -2.73 6.90 -9.44
C LEU A 12 -2.77 8.38 -9.86
N MET A 13 -3.94 8.95 -10.17
CA MET A 13 -4.04 10.30 -10.75
C MET A 13 -5.05 11.23 -10.07
N SER A 14 -5.09 11.29 -8.75
CA SER A 14 -5.76 12.43 -8.10
C SER A 14 -4.83 13.63 -7.85
N LEU A 15 -3.66 13.68 -8.49
CA LEU A 15 -2.68 14.76 -8.25
C LEU A 15 -1.87 15.12 -9.52
N SER A 16 -2.54 15.66 -10.54
CA SER A 16 -1.80 16.46 -11.52
C SER A 16 -2.68 17.54 -12.10
N SER A 17 -2.69 18.70 -11.48
CA SER A 17 -2.77 20.03 -12.08
C SER A 17 -2.86 21.12 -11.01
N PHE A 18 -1.73 21.59 -10.54
CA PHE A 18 -1.56 22.97 -10.08
C PHE A 18 -0.06 23.32 -10.15
N THR A 19 0.37 23.82 -11.29
CA THR A 19 1.65 24.52 -11.41
C THR A 19 1.48 25.94 -10.89
N SER A 20 1.96 26.21 -9.68
CA SER A 20 2.23 27.57 -9.21
C SER A 20 3.72 27.65 -8.90
N SER A 21 4.43 28.45 -9.68
CA SER A 21 5.83 28.84 -9.44
C SER A 21 5.91 29.56 -8.10
N ILE A 22 6.48 28.93 -7.09
CA ILE A 22 6.90 29.60 -5.85
C ILE A 22 8.41 29.57 -5.80
N HIS A 23 9.03 30.75 -5.90
CA HIS A 23 10.43 30.97 -5.62
C HIS A 23 10.72 30.58 -4.17
N ALA A 24 11.52 29.54 -3.98
CA ALA A 24 12.00 29.15 -2.66
C ALA A 24 12.98 30.22 -2.15
N LYS A 25 12.54 31.05 -1.22
CA LYS A 25 13.44 31.76 -0.32
C LYS A 25 14.15 30.73 0.56
N GLN A 26 15.48 30.70 0.54
CA GLN A 26 16.27 30.02 1.56
C GLN A 26 15.92 30.64 2.93
N THR A 27 15.12 29.93 3.68
CA THR A 27 14.86 30.24 5.09
C THR A 27 15.88 29.49 5.97
N THR A 28 16.49 30.24 6.88
CA THR A 28 17.26 29.76 8.04
C THR A 28 16.60 28.55 8.68
N ALA A 29 17.40 27.54 9.06
CA ALA A 29 16.94 26.29 9.66
C ALA A 29 15.91 26.55 10.77
N GLU A 30 14.64 26.29 10.48
CA GLU A 30 13.60 26.21 11.52
C GLU A 30 13.90 25.03 12.46
N PRO A 31 13.55 25.15 13.74
CA PRO A 31 13.78 24.06 14.69
C PRO A 31 13.08 22.80 14.16
N GLN A 32 13.84 21.72 14.07
CA GLN A 32 13.43 20.41 13.58
C GLN A 32 12.16 19.96 14.31
N GLN A 33 11.06 19.91 13.59
CA GLN A 33 9.72 19.73 14.14
C GLN A 33 9.48 18.24 14.40
N LYS A 34 9.62 17.84 15.66
CA LYS A 34 9.52 16.45 16.08
C LYS A 34 8.13 15.88 15.86
N ILE A 35 8.04 14.69 15.26
CA ILE A 35 6.77 13.95 15.09
C ILE A 35 6.14 13.70 16.48
N ASP A 36 4.89 14.17 16.65
CA ASP A 36 4.08 13.90 17.83
C ASP A 36 3.09 12.75 17.54
N LEU A 37 3.44 11.54 17.96
CA LEU A 37 2.60 10.35 17.75
C LEU A 37 1.28 10.39 18.52
N ALA A 38 1.17 11.16 19.62
CA ALA A 38 -0.10 11.33 20.33
C ALA A 38 -1.06 12.19 19.49
N MET A 39 -0.55 13.23 18.84
CA MET A 39 -1.32 14.01 17.87
C MET A 39 -1.69 13.16 16.65
N THR A 40 -0.78 12.34 16.15
CA THR A 40 -1.08 11.42 15.03
C THR A 40 -2.19 10.44 15.41
N LEU A 41 -2.17 9.90 16.62
CA LEU A 41 -3.25 9.03 17.11
C LEU A 41 -4.60 9.75 17.15
N LYS A 42 -4.66 10.99 17.67
CA LYS A 42 -5.88 11.80 17.66
C LYS A 42 -6.39 12.07 16.24
N PHE A 43 -5.49 12.34 15.31
CA PHE A 43 -5.84 12.54 13.91
C PHE A 43 -6.50 11.29 13.31
N ILE A 44 -5.92 10.09 13.56
CA ILE A 44 -6.46 8.82 13.06
C ILE A 44 -7.79 8.48 13.73
N GLN A 45 -7.91 8.65 15.04
CA GLN A 45 -9.16 8.45 15.78
C GLN A 45 -10.26 9.36 15.26
N GLY A 46 -9.93 10.58 14.87
CA GLY A 46 -10.86 11.50 14.22
C GLY A 46 -11.43 11.01 12.89
N TRP A 47 -10.85 10.00 12.24
CA TRP A 47 -11.40 9.44 10.99
C TRP A 47 -12.70 8.67 11.23
N SER A 48 -12.86 8.01 12.38
CA SER A 48 -14.01 7.20 12.71
C SER A 48 -15.12 7.96 13.46
N THR A 49 -14.84 9.18 13.94
CA THR A 49 -15.71 9.96 14.81
C THR A 49 -16.25 11.27 14.21
N ARG A 50 -15.77 11.68 13.01
CA ARG A 50 -16.25 12.91 12.37
C ARG A 50 -17.69 12.75 11.87
N ASP A 51 -18.55 13.71 12.17
CA ASP A 51 -19.97 13.74 11.75
C ASP A 51 -20.19 13.64 10.22
N LYS A 52 -19.14 13.96 9.43
CA LYS A 52 -19.17 13.82 7.96
C LYS A 52 -18.94 12.37 7.49
N TRP A 53 -18.72 11.43 8.40
CA TRP A 53 -18.33 10.04 8.10
C TRP A 53 -19.38 9.05 8.63
N ASP A 54 -20.67 9.40 8.50
CA ASP A 54 -21.79 8.50 8.73
C ASP A 54 -21.67 7.18 7.97
N LYS A 55 -20.86 7.15 6.91
CA LYS A 55 -20.54 5.96 6.10
C LYS A 55 -19.15 5.36 6.39
N PHE A 56 -18.55 5.65 7.54
CA PHE A 56 -17.26 5.00 7.89
C PHE A 56 -17.45 3.48 8.13
N PRO A 57 -16.54 2.62 7.58
CA PRO A 57 -15.48 2.98 6.63
C PRO A 57 -16.03 3.23 5.21
N GLU A 58 -15.62 4.31 4.55
CA GLU A 58 -16.08 4.65 3.20
C GLU A 58 -15.70 3.59 2.15
N SER A 59 -14.58 2.89 2.38
CA SER A 59 -14.08 1.87 1.48
C SER A 59 -13.22 0.86 2.24
N PRO A 60 -13.03 -0.36 1.68
CA PRO A 60 -12.12 -1.35 2.26
C PRO A 60 -10.68 -0.85 2.44
N SER A 61 -10.15 -0.05 1.51
CA SER A 61 -8.81 0.52 1.65
C SER A 61 -8.70 1.49 2.82
N PHE A 62 -9.73 2.30 3.03
CA PHE A 62 -9.78 3.23 4.16
C PHE A 62 -9.90 2.48 5.50
N ALA A 63 -10.71 1.43 5.56
CA ALA A 63 -10.78 0.54 6.72
C ALA A 63 -9.40 -0.04 7.07
N TYR A 64 -8.64 -0.46 6.04
CA TYR A 64 -7.30 -0.97 6.20
C TYR A 64 -6.33 0.08 6.75
N TYR A 65 -6.28 1.28 6.14
CA TYR A 65 -5.39 2.36 6.59
C TYR A 65 -5.66 2.75 8.05
N ASN A 66 -6.93 2.87 8.43
CA ASN A 66 -7.31 3.18 9.81
C ASN A 66 -6.91 2.07 10.78
N THR A 67 -7.30 0.84 10.50
CA THR A 67 -7.06 -0.32 11.37
C THR A 67 -5.56 -0.57 11.56
N TYR A 68 -4.78 -0.54 10.46
CA TYR A 68 -3.34 -0.69 10.54
C TYR A 68 -2.70 0.42 11.37
N SER A 69 -3.07 1.67 11.11
CA SER A 69 -2.50 2.84 11.79
C SER A 69 -2.76 2.80 13.29
N LEU A 70 -3.96 2.43 13.71
CA LEU A 70 -4.29 2.25 15.13
C LEU A 70 -3.40 1.16 15.76
N LYS A 71 -3.27 0.01 15.10
CA LYS A 71 -2.41 -1.09 15.59
C LYS A 71 -0.94 -0.72 15.64
N ALA A 72 -0.42 -0.03 14.63
CA ALA A 72 0.97 0.43 14.59
C ALA A 72 1.31 1.39 15.75
N LEU A 73 0.32 2.17 16.19
CA LEU A 73 0.43 3.05 17.36
C LEU A 73 0.08 2.36 18.69
N ASN A 74 -0.12 1.03 18.70
CA ASN A 74 -0.57 0.26 19.85
C ASN A 74 -1.86 0.79 20.49
N ALA A 75 -2.73 1.41 19.68
CA ALA A 75 -4.03 1.90 20.14
C ALA A 75 -5.04 0.76 20.23
N GLU A 76 -5.86 0.79 21.26
CA GLU A 76 -6.96 -0.15 21.41
C GLU A 76 -8.05 0.13 20.36
N ILE A 77 -8.46 -0.91 19.65
CA ILE A 77 -9.65 -0.89 18.80
C ILE A 77 -10.80 -1.48 19.61
N GLY A 78 -11.55 -0.58 20.24
CA GLY A 78 -12.68 -0.99 21.10
C GLY A 78 -13.72 -1.82 20.36
N PRO A 79 -14.54 -2.59 21.10
CA PRO A 79 -15.50 -3.55 20.51
C PRO A 79 -16.50 -2.89 19.56
N GLU A 80 -16.95 -1.69 19.84
CA GLU A 80 -17.89 -0.94 18.99
C GLU A 80 -17.27 -0.62 17.62
N LEU A 81 -16.08 -0.01 17.60
CA LEU A 81 -15.38 0.31 16.36
C LEU A 81 -15.02 -0.96 15.59
N ARG A 82 -14.56 -2.00 16.28
CA ARG A 82 -14.28 -3.30 15.68
C ARG A 82 -15.51 -3.88 14.99
N THR A 83 -16.66 -3.92 15.67
CA THR A 83 -17.92 -4.41 15.12
C THR A 83 -18.34 -3.59 13.91
N LYS A 84 -18.30 -2.27 14.00
CA LYS A 84 -18.63 -1.36 12.89
C LYS A 84 -17.78 -1.66 11.64
N ILE A 85 -16.47 -1.82 11.80
CA ILE A 85 -15.58 -2.13 10.67
C ILE A 85 -15.87 -3.52 10.08
N VAL A 86 -16.01 -4.54 10.93
CA VAL A 86 -16.27 -5.92 10.49
C VAL A 86 -17.60 -6.01 9.74
N ASP A 87 -18.67 -5.43 10.27
CA ASP A 87 -20.01 -5.50 9.65
C ASP A 87 -20.05 -4.73 8.33
N ALA A 88 -19.37 -3.58 8.24
CA ALA A 88 -19.23 -2.86 6.99
C ALA A 88 -18.51 -3.70 5.92
N LEU A 89 -17.40 -4.35 6.27
CA LEU A 89 -16.66 -5.21 5.33
C LEU A 89 -17.46 -6.46 4.94
N LYS A 90 -18.17 -7.09 5.87
CA LYS A 90 -19.10 -8.19 5.55
C LYS A 90 -20.15 -7.76 4.53
N SER A 91 -20.71 -6.56 4.66
CA SER A 91 -21.71 -6.03 3.72
C SER A 91 -21.13 -5.74 2.31
N CYS A 92 -19.80 -5.66 2.20
CA CYS A 92 -19.11 -5.51 0.91
C CYS A 92 -18.91 -6.86 0.19
N GLN A 93 -19.02 -8.00 0.88
CA GLN A 93 -18.89 -9.30 0.23
C GLN A 93 -20.09 -9.58 -0.68
N MET A 94 -19.79 -9.78 -1.97
CA MET A 94 -20.77 -10.00 -3.00
C MET A 94 -21.10 -11.49 -3.15
N LYS A 95 -22.19 -11.80 -3.90
CA LYS A 95 -22.62 -13.18 -4.15
C LYS A 95 -21.60 -14.07 -4.86
N ASP A 96 -20.67 -13.47 -5.61
CA ASP A 96 -19.57 -14.17 -6.27
C ASP A 96 -18.38 -14.43 -5.33
N GLY A 97 -18.44 -13.94 -4.08
CA GLY A 97 -17.43 -14.12 -3.05
C GLY A 97 -16.38 -13.02 -2.99
N GLY A 98 -16.27 -12.17 -4.00
CA GLY A 98 -15.40 -11.00 -3.99
C GLY A 98 -15.99 -9.83 -3.18
N PHE A 99 -15.26 -8.71 -3.11
CA PHE A 99 -15.71 -7.54 -2.36
C PHE A 99 -15.84 -6.33 -3.26
N SER A 100 -16.89 -5.52 -3.03
CA SER A 100 -17.14 -4.25 -3.69
C SER A 100 -16.40 -3.08 -3.03
N ALA A 101 -16.49 -1.90 -3.66
CA ALA A 101 -15.80 -0.67 -3.23
C ALA A 101 -16.24 -0.13 -1.85
N GLY A 102 -17.43 -0.50 -1.39
CA GLY A 102 -17.98 -0.06 -0.11
C GLY A 102 -19.49 -0.27 -0.05
N PRO A 103 -20.10 -0.15 1.14
CA PRO A 103 -21.55 -0.30 1.29
C PRO A 103 -22.28 0.72 0.41
N GLY A 104 -23.04 0.24 -0.57
CA GLY A 104 -23.76 1.09 -1.52
C GLY A 104 -22.91 1.76 -2.60
N HIS A 105 -21.61 1.46 -2.68
CA HIS A 105 -20.67 1.99 -3.65
C HIS A 105 -20.15 0.89 -4.58
N GLY A 106 -20.96 0.45 -5.51
CA GLY A 106 -20.54 -0.50 -6.53
C GLY A 106 -21.31 -1.82 -6.48
N THR A 107 -21.55 -2.33 -7.67
CA THR A 107 -22.32 -3.56 -7.90
C THR A 107 -21.43 -4.72 -8.33
N GLU A 108 -20.11 -4.52 -8.36
CA GLU A 108 -19.13 -5.48 -8.89
C GLU A 108 -18.00 -5.71 -7.90
N SER A 109 -17.61 -6.96 -7.76
CA SER A 109 -16.41 -7.36 -7.02
C SER A 109 -15.13 -6.95 -7.74
N ASN A 110 -14.09 -6.65 -6.95
CA ASN A 110 -12.77 -6.30 -7.48
C ASN A 110 -11.66 -6.87 -6.58
N THR A 111 -10.56 -7.36 -7.17
CA THR A 111 -9.43 -7.93 -6.41
C THR A 111 -8.78 -6.94 -5.46
N ILE A 112 -8.76 -5.64 -5.78
CA ILE A 112 -8.19 -4.60 -4.91
C ILE A 112 -9.02 -4.48 -3.64
N PHE A 113 -10.35 -4.36 -3.76
CA PHE A 113 -11.23 -4.26 -2.60
C PHE A 113 -11.30 -5.57 -1.83
N THR A 114 -11.23 -6.70 -2.53
CA THR A 114 -11.12 -8.03 -1.91
C THR A 114 -9.87 -8.11 -1.03
N TYR A 115 -8.70 -7.70 -1.54
CA TYR A 115 -7.47 -7.68 -0.75
C TYR A 115 -7.59 -6.80 0.49
N TYR A 116 -8.02 -5.54 0.35
CA TYR A 116 -8.11 -4.63 1.50
C TYR A 116 -9.14 -5.08 2.53
N SER A 117 -10.25 -5.68 2.11
CA SER A 117 -11.24 -6.26 3.03
C SER A 117 -10.62 -7.42 3.81
N LEU A 118 -9.98 -8.37 3.12
CA LEU A 118 -9.34 -9.51 3.76
C LEU A 118 -8.19 -9.09 4.68
N ALA A 119 -7.35 -8.15 4.25
CA ALA A 119 -6.24 -7.65 5.06
C ALA A 119 -6.72 -6.94 6.33
N THR A 120 -7.83 -6.20 6.25
CA THR A 120 -8.43 -5.56 7.44
C THR A 120 -9.02 -6.59 8.38
N LEU A 121 -9.77 -7.56 7.85
CA LEU A 121 -10.36 -8.64 8.64
C LEU A 121 -9.28 -9.51 9.31
N ASP A 122 -8.17 -9.77 8.63
CA ASP A 122 -7.01 -10.46 9.19
C ASP A 122 -6.40 -9.68 10.35
N LEU A 123 -6.14 -8.37 10.18
CA LEU A 123 -5.67 -7.49 11.24
C LEU A 123 -6.59 -7.51 12.47
N LEU A 124 -7.89 -7.68 12.28
CA LEU A 124 -8.89 -7.74 13.35
C LEU A 124 -9.14 -9.18 13.87
N ASN A 125 -8.42 -10.20 13.38
CA ASN A 125 -8.72 -11.61 13.65
C ASN A 125 -10.19 -11.94 13.39
N ALA A 126 -10.73 -11.53 12.25
CA ALA A 126 -12.14 -11.62 11.89
C ALA A 126 -12.40 -12.27 10.52
N LEU A 127 -11.41 -12.98 9.95
CA LEU A 127 -11.56 -13.67 8.65
C LEU A 127 -12.68 -14.72 8.67
N ASP A 128 -13.00 -15.27 9.83
CA ASP A 128 -14.10 -16.25 9.96
C ASP A 128 -15.49 -15.60 9.95
N SER A 129 -15.58 -14.27 9.90
CA SER A 129 -16.85 -13.55 9.81
C SER A 129 -17.43 -13.52 8.39
N ILE A 130 -16.67 -13.94 7.38
CA ILE A 130 -17.04 -13.95 5.96
C ILE A 130 -17.03 -15.37 5.37
N ASP A 131 -17.57 -15.51 4.16
CA ASP A 131 -17.42 -16.77 3.41
C ASP A 131 -16.05 -16.82 2.72
N ARG A 132 -15.07 -17.42 3.42
CA ARG A 132 -13.69 -17.58 2.94
C ARG A 132 -13.61 -18.46 1.69
N GLN A 133 -14.44 -19.51 1.60
CA GLN A 133 -14.41 -20.42 0.44
C GLN A 133 -14.90 -19.73 -0.82
N GLN A 134 -15.95 -18.93 -0.72
CA GLN A 134 -16.40 -18.12 -1.84
C GLN A 134 -15.35 -17.05 -2.23
N ALA A 135 -14.67 -16.43 -1.26
CA ALA A 135 -13.59 -15.47 -1.56
C ALA A 135 -12.42 -16.13 -2.31
N ILE A 136 -12.02 -17.34 -1.93
CA ILE A 136 -11.03 -18.14 -2.66
C ILE A 136 -11.53 -18.46 -4.07
N ALA A 137 -12.76 -18.92 -4.21
CA ALA A 137 -13.35 -19.25 -5.50
C ALA A 137 -13.41 -18.03 -6.44
N TYR A 138 -13.76 -16.86 -5.90
CA TYR A 138 -13.75 -15.61 -6.64
C TYR A 138 -12.37 -15.28 -7.21
N VAL A 139 -11.34 -15.23 -6.38
CA VAL A 139 -9.98 -14.88 -6.85
C VAL A 139 -9.48 -15.90 -7.87
N ARG A 140 -9.74 -17.19 -7.64
CA ARG A 140 -9.39 -18.27 -8.59
C ARG A 140 -10.07 -18.10 -9.96
N SER A 141 -11.32 -17.66 -9.99
CA SER A 141 -12.07 -17.44 -11.24
C SER A 141 -11.45 -16.36 -12.14
N LEU A 142 -10.63 -15.46 -11.56
CA LEU A 142 -9.97 -14.38 -12.26
C LEU A 142 -8.59 -14.74 -12.81
N ILE A 143 -8.07 -15.94 -12.47
CA ILE A 143 -6.74 -16.39 -12.94
C ILE A 143 -6.84 -16.78 -14.41
N GLN A 144 -5.94 -16.24 -15.22
CA GLN A 144 -5.85 -16.51 -16.65
C GLN A 144 -4.85 -17.64 -16.94
N LYS A 145 -4.88 -18.14 -18.17
CA LYS A 145 -3.98 -19.24 -18.62
C LYS A 145 -2.50 -18.89 -18.54
N ASP A 146 -2.15 -17.62 -18.63
CA ASP A 146 -0.78 -17.11 -18.50
C ASP A 146 -0.35 -16.85 -17.05
N GLY A 147 -1.23 -17.11 -16.07
CA GLY A 147 -0.99 -16.90 -14.66
C GLY A 147 -1.30 -15.48 -14.17
N SER A 148 -1.72 -14.60 -15.04
CA SER A 148 -2.17 -13.26 -14.64
C SER A 148 -3.52 -13.34 -13.90
N ILE A 149 -3.80 -12.36 -13.03
CA ILE A 149 -5.07 -12.26 -12.30
C ILE A 149 -5.73 -10.93 -12.64
N LYS A 150 -6.96 -10.98 -13.15
CA LYS A 150 -7.76 -9.80 -13.49
C LYS A 150 -8.22 -9.06 -12.24
N ALA A 151 -8.56 -7.76 -12.38
CA ALA A 151 -9.22 -7.03 -11.31
C ALA A 151 -10.67 -7.50 -11.12
N LYS A 152 -11.37 -7.77 -12.21
CA LYS A 152 -12.75 -8.28 -12.25
C LYS A 152 -12.99 -9.11 -13.52
N ALA A 153 -14.02 -9.93 -13.50
CA ALA A 153 -14.32 -10.86 -14.58
C ALA A 153 -14.49 -10.19 -15.96
N ALA A 154 -15.11 -9.00 -15.99
CA ALA A 154 -15.38 -8.25 -17.21
C ALA A 154 -14.14 -7.57 -17.85
N ASP A 155 -13.00 -7.53 -17.16
CA ASP A 155 -11.80 -6.89 -17.69
C ASP A 155 -11.22 -7.67 -18.88
N ALA A 156 -10.71 -6.94 -19.88
CA ALA A 156 -10.09 -7.56 -21.05
C ALA A 156 -8.73 -8.18 -20.74
N GLY A 157 -8.03 -7.73 -19.69
CA GLY A 157 -6.71 -8.19 -19.31
C GLY A 157 -6.39 -7.96 -17.86
N ALA A 158 -5.23 -8.42 -17.44
CA ALA A 158 -4.68 -8.26 -16.10
C ALA A 158 -3.44 -7.38 -16.12
N THR A 159 -2.98 -6.96 -14.95
CA THR A 159 -1.76 -6.18 -14.74
C THR A 159 -0.94 -6.79 -13.62
N LEU A 160 0.32 -6.34 -13.46
CA LEU A 160 1.12 -6.71 -12.29
C LEU A 160 0.40 -6.37 -10.97
N ALA A 161 -0.23 -5.18 -10.91
CA ALA A 161 -0.94 -4.74 -9.71
C ALA A 161 -2.14 -5.64 -9.36
N THR A 162 -2.99 -5.96 -10.35
CA THR A 162 -4.15 -6.84 -10.11
C THR A 162 -3.71 -8.26 -9.76
N THR A 163 -2.63 -8.76 -10.35
CA THR A 163 -2.04 -10.05 -10.01
C THR A 163 -1.48 -10.04 -8.58
N TYR A 164 -0.79 -8.97 -8.16
CA TYR A 164 -0.35 -8.81 -6.77
C TYR A 164 -1.51 -8.88 -5.79
N TYR A 165 -2.59 -8.13 -6.00
CA TYR A 165 -3.75 -8.16 -5.10
C TYR A 165 -4.41 -9.53 -5.05
N GLY A 166 -4.49 -10.23 -6.18
CA GLY A 166 -5.01 -11.60 -6.21
C GLY A 166 -4.13 -12.59 -5.43
N VAL A 167 -2.82 -12.58 -5.67
CA VAL A 167 -1.86 -13.43 -4.95
C VAL A 167 -1.87 -13.13 -3.46
N ALA A 168 -1.86 -11.85 -3.07
CA ALA A 168 -1.89 -11.44 -1.67
C ALA A 168 -3.20 -11.86 -0.98
N SER A 169 -4.34 -11.77 -1.66
CA SER A 169 -5.63 -12.26 -1.16
C SER A 169 -5.62 -13.76 -0.89
N LEU A 170 -5.09 -14.54 -1.82
CA LEU A 170 -4.94 -16.00 -1.62
C LEU A 170 -3.95 -16.32 -0.50
N GLY A 171 -2.91 -15.49 -0.32
CA GLY A 171 -1.99 -15.61 0.80
C GLY A 171 -2.67 -15.45 2.16
N LEU A 172 -3.50 -14.39 2.32
CA LEU A 172 -4.29 -14.14 3.53
C LEU A 172 -5.30 -15.27 3.83
N LEU A 173 -5.84 -15.89 2.78
CA LEU A 173 -6.78 -17.00 2.89
C LEU A 173 -6.10 -18.38 3.04
N HIS A 174 -4.75 -18.43 3.07
CA HIS A 174 -3.96 -19.67 3.09
C HIS A 174 -4.28 -20.63 1.92
N ALA A 175 -4.53 -20.08 0.73
CA ALA A 175 -4.99 -20.80 -0.46
C ALA A 175 -4.01 -20.72 -1.66
N LEU A 176 -2.73 -20.43 -1.43
CA LEU A 176 -1.70 -20.35 -2.49
C LEU A 176 -1.32 -21.71 -3.10
N ASP A 177 -1.74 -22.82 -2.49
CA ASP A 177 -1.62 -24.16 -3.05
C ASP A 177 -2.66 -24.45 -4.15
N THR A 178 -3.68 -23.61 -4.24
CA THR A 178 -4.76 -23.77 -5.23
C THR A 178 -4.42 -23.20 -6.60
N VAL A 179 -3.24 -22.61 -6.78
CA VAL A 179 -2.78 -22.00 -8.04
C VAL A 179 -1.50 -22.65 -8.55
N ASP A 180 -1.32 -22.66 -9.89
CA ASP A 180 -0.03 -23.02 -10.47
C ASP A 180 0.97 -21.89 -10.25
N ARG A 181 1.76 -22.02 -9.17
CA ARG A 181 2.76 -21.02 -8.77
C ARG A 181 3.75 -20.70 -9.88
N LYS A 182 4.16 -21.70 -10.67
CA LYS A 182 5.15 -21.54 -11.72
C LYS A 182 4.66 -20.62 -12.83
N ILE A 183 3.41 -20.79 -13.24
CA ILE A 183 2.80 -19.93 -14.29
C ILE A 183 2.67 -18.49 -13.78
N VAL A 184 2.19 -18.28 -12.54
CA VAL A 184 2.06 -16.95 -11.94
C VAL A 184 3.43 -16.27 -11.78
N ILE A 185 4.45 -17.01 -11.31
CA ILE A 185 5.83 -16.49 -11.21
C ILE A 185 6.36 -16.08 -12.57
N ASN A 186 6.13 -16.87 -13.61
CA ASN A 186 6.54 -16.56 -14.97
C ASN A 186 5.88 -15.26 -15.46
N TYR A 187 4.57 -15.10 -15.23
CA TYR A 187 3.85 -13.87 -15.57
C TYR A 187 4.45 -12.64 -14.87
N ILE A 188 4.67 -12.70 -13.55
CA ILE A 188 5.27 -11.61 -12.79
C ILE A 188 6.64 -11.24 -13.37
N ASN A 189 7.45 -12.24 -13.74
CA ASN A 189 8.79 -12.01 -14.28
C ASN A 189 8.79 -11.36 -15.69
N THR A 190 7.67 -11.35 -16.42
CA THR A 190 7.56 -10.59 -17.68
C THR A 190 7.61 -9.07 -17.47
N TYR A 191 7.41 -8.59 -16.24
CA TYR A 191 7.52 -7.18 -15.86
C TYR A 191 8.92 -6.79 -15.35
N ARG A 192 9.86 -7.75 -15.29
CA ARG A 192 11.22 -7.49 -14.81
C ARG A 192 12.03 -6.74 -15.86
N GLU A 193 12.74 -5.72 -15.43
CA GLU A 193 13.78 -5.05 -16.20
C GLU A 193 15.15 -5.64 -15.78
N ASP A 194 15.99 -6.02 -16.76
CA ASP A 194 17.27 -6.67 -16.51
C ASP A 194 18.16 -5.83 -15.58
N ARG A 195 18.72 -6.46 -14.55
CA ARG A 195 19.56 -5.86 -13.51
C ARG A 195 18.94 -4.65 -12.79
N LYS A 196 17.63 -4.60 -12.76
CA LYS A 196 16.86 -3.56 -12.09
C LYS A 196 15.69 -4.17 -11.31
N GLY A 197 14.61 -3.38 -11.14
CA GLY A 197 13.37 -3.81 -10.49
C GLY A 197 12.33 -4.28 -11.50
N TYR A 198 11.08 -3.96 -11.17
CA TYR A 198 9.91 -4.31 -11.97
C TYR A 198 9.18 -3.05 -12.43
N CYS A 199 8.54 -3.12 -13.60
CA CYS A 199 7.78 -2.03 -14.19
C CYS A 199 6.27 -2.28 -14.06
N LEU A 200 5.46 -1.22 -14.08
CA LEU A 200 3.99 -1.34 -14.10
C LEU A 200 3.46 -1.78 -15.47
N ILE A 201 4.19 -1.44 -16.51
CA ILE A 201 3.88 -1.78 -17.91
C ILE A 201 5.09 -2.50 -18.47
N GLN A 202 4.89 -3.66 -19.06
CA GLN A 202 5.95 -4.48 -19.65
C GLN A 202 6.81 -3.67 -20.62
N GLY A 203 8.13 -3.83 -20.54
CA GLY A 203 9.10 -3.12 -21.38
C GLY A 203 9.25 -1.63 -21.08
N LYS A 204 8.73 -1.14 -19.97
CA LYS A 204 8.91 0.24 -19.48
C LYS A 204 9.90 0.26 -18.31
N ILE A 205 10.06 1.43 -17.71
CA ILE A 205 11.03 1.69 -16.63
C ILE A 205 10.55 1.08 -15.32
N SER A 206 11.47 0.47 -14.58
CA SER A 206 11.25 -0.03 -13.24
C SER A 206 10.82 1.08 -12.27
N MET A 207 9.89 0.77 -11.38
CA MET A 207 9.36 1.69 -10.38
C MET A 207 9.33 1.02 -9.00
N PRO A 208 9.55 1.77 -7.89
CA PRO A 208 9.50 1.22 -6.54
C PRO A 208 8.21 0.46 -6.23
N GLY A 209 7.05 1.05 -6.53
CA GLY A 209 5.74 0.43 -6.29
C GLY A 209 5.54 -0.89 -7.04
N ALA A 210 5.90 -0.93 -8.32
CA ALA A 210 5.84 -2.18 -9.12
C ALA A 210 6.82 -3.23 -8.58
N THR A 211 8.02 -2.79 -8.18
CA THR A 211 9.04 -3.67 -7.59
C THR A 211 8.56 -4.27 -6.27
N PHE A 212 7.95 -3.47 -5.39
CA PHE A 212 7.34 -4.00 -4.16
C PHE A 212 6.26 -5.05 -4.46
N MET A 213 5.32 -4.75 -5.37
CA MET A 213 4.24 -5.67 -5.74
C MET A 213 4.78 -7.01 -6.27
N ALA A 214 5.79 -6.95 -7.14
CA ALA A 214 6.44 -8.15 -7.66
C ALA A 214 7.18 -8.93 -6.57
N VAL A 215 8.00 -8.27 -5.76
CA VAL A 215 8.77 -8.89 -4.67
C VAL A 215 7.83 -9.58 -3.67
N LYS A 216 6.77 -8.90 -3.25
CA LYS A 216 5.79 -9.46 -2.31
C LYS A 216 5.08 -10.68 -2.90
N SER A 217 4.66 -10.61 -4.16
CA SER A 217 4.04 -11.75 -4.85
C SER A 217 4.99 -12.93 -4.99
N LEU A 218 6.22 -12.68 -5.43
CA LEU A 218 7.25 -13.72 -5.58
C LEU A 218 7.63 -14.35 -4.24
N SER A 219 7.67 -13.57 -3.16
CA SER A 219 7.92 -14.08 -1.82
C SER A 219 6.80 -15.05 -1.38
N LEU A 220 5.54 -14.64 -1.51
CA LEU A 220 4.38 -15.46 -1.19
C LEU A 220 4.34 -16.78 -2.00
N LEU A 221 4.77 -16.74 -3.25
CA LEU A 221 4.81 -17.89 -4.15
C LEU A 221 6.09 -18.74 -4.02
N ASN A 222 7.04 -18.37 -3.16
CA ASN A 222 8.38 -18.97 -3.07
C ASN A 222 9.18 -18.86 -4.38
N GLY A 223 8.98 -17.77 -5.13
CA GLY A 223 9.60 -17.50 -6.44
C GLY A 223 10.82 -16.56 -6.39
N LEU A 224 11.21 -16.06 -5.22
CA LEU A 224 12.37 -15.19 -5.05
C LEU A 224 13.67 -15.99 -5.13
N THR A 225 14.37 -15.91 -6.26
CA THR A 225 15.72 -16.50 -6.39
C THR A 225 16.79 -15.58 -5.75
N PRO A 226 17.96 -16.12 -5.37
CA PRO A 226 19.08 -15.31 -4.86
C PRO A 226 19.50 -14.19 -5.84
N ALA A 227 19.52 -14.47 -7.14
CA ALA A 227 19.86 -13.50 -8.18
C ALA A 227 18.84 -12.35 -8.22
N VAL A 228 17.55 -12.64 -8.25
CA VAL A 228 16.49 -11.61 -8.20
C VAL A 228 16.59 -10.78 -6.94
N ARG A 229 16.80 -11.40 -5.78
CA ARG A 229 16.99 -10.71 -4.50
C ARG A 229 18.13 -9.71 -4.57
N THR A 230 19.32 -10.13 -5.02
CA THR A 230 20.51 -9.28 -5.12
C THR A 230 20.28 -8.10 -6.05
N GLU A 231 19.75 -8.33 -7.24
CA GLU A 231 19.52 -7.27 -8.23
C GLU A 231 18.47 -6.26 -7.79
N VAL A 232 17.39 -6.72 -7.14
CA VAL A 232 16.35 -5.82 -6.63
C VAL A 232 16.88 -4.98 -5.45
N VAL A 233 17.65 -5.56 -4.54
CA VAL A 233 18.28 -4.80 -3.44
C VAL A 233 19.22 -3.74 -4.02
N ASP A 234 20.07 -4.08 -5.00
CA ASP A 234 20.95 -3.14 -5.66
C ASP A 234 20.17 -2.03 -6.39
N TYR A 235 19.10 -2.37 -7.10
CA TYR A 235 18.21 -1.39 -7.72
C TYR A 235 17.61 -0.43 -6.67
N LEU A 236 17.00 -0.94 -5.61
CA LEU A 236 16.34 -0.13 -4.60
C LEU A 236 17.33 0.77 -3.82
N THR A 237 18.56 0.32 -3.61
CA THR A 237 19.60 1.12 -2.93
C THR A 237 20.15 2.24 -3.80
N ARG A 238 20.11 2.09 -5.12
CA ARG A 238 20.48 3.15 -6.07
C ARG A 238 19.32 4.14 -6.30
N THR A 239 18.12 3.80 -5.89
CA THR A 239 17.01 4.73 -5.95
C THR A 239 17.18 5.80 -4.88
N ARG A 240 16.53 6.92 -5.04
CA ARG A 240 16.62 8.15 -4.25
C ARG A 240 16.28 7.99 -2.78
N TYR A 241 15.67 6.93 -2.39
CA TYR A 241 15.18 6.68 -1.05
C TYR A 241 16.23 6.04 -0.13
N SER A 242 17.40 5.72 -0.67
CA SER A 242 18.57 5.29 0.10
C SER A 242 19.34 6.45 0.74
N GLY A 243 18.93 7.68 0.55
CA GLY A 243 19.63 8.88 1.01
C GLY A 243 20.75 9.37 0.08
N ARG A 244 20.95 8.77 -1.09
CA ARG A 244 22.02 9.14 -2.04
C ARG A 244 21.54 9.59 -3.43
N MET A 245 20.38 10.11 -3.54
CA MET A 245 19.58 10.12 -4.75
C MET A 245 19.78 11.16 -5.80
N LYS A 246 19.82 10.68 -7.03
CA LYS A 246 19.55 11.44 -8.25
C LYS A 246 18.25 10.92 -8.90
N HIS A 247 17.43 11.86 -9.37
CA HIS A 247 16.10 11.74 -9.95
C HIS A 247 15.81 10.50 -10.79
N ASN A 248 14.65 9.87 -10.57
CA ASN A 248 14.04 9.10 -11.62
C ASN A 248 13.30 10.08 -12.56
N THR A 249 13.10 9.69 -13.81
CA THR A 249 12.68 10.55 -14.92
C THR A 249 11.23 11.05 -14.85
N TYR A 250 10.46 10.71 -13.82
CA TYR A 250 9.02 10.98 -13.75
C TYR A 250 8.57 11.82 -12.55
N SER A 251 9.41 11.96 -11.52
CA SER A 251 9.11 12.83 -10.39
C SER A 251 10.38 13.54 -9.94
N THR A 252 10.31 14.86 -9.85
CA THR A 252 11.41 15.70 -9.40
C THR A 252 11.58 15.69 -7.89
N LEU A 253 10.56 15.25 -7.14
CA LEU A 253 10.54 15.22 -5.68
C LEU A 253 10.29 13.81 -5.13
N PRO A 254 10.91 13.44 -3.99
CA PRO A 254 10.54 12.24 -3.25
C PRO A 254 9.08 12.34 -2.79
N ASN A 255 8.35 11.24 -2.90
CA ASN A 255 7.00 11.14 -2.39
C ASN A 255 6.87 9.97 -1.42
N MET A 256 5.87 10.03 -0.54
CA MET A 256 5.67 9.03 0.51
C MET A 256 5.34 7.64 -0.06
N GLN A 257 4.61 7.58 -1.18
CA GLN A 257 4.21 6.31 -1.79
C GLN A 257 5.42 5.51 -2.31
N ASP A 258 6.37 6.18 -2.95
CA ASP A 258 7.60 5.52 -3.40
C ASP A 258 8.49 5.13 -2.22
N MET A 259 8.57 5.99 -1.19
CA MET A 259 9.35 5.70 0.02
C MET A 259 8.83 4.42 0.70
N VAL A 260 7.54 4.30 0.95
CA VAL A 260 6.98 3.11 1.60
C VAL A 260 7.20 1.86 0.74
N ALA A 261 7.07 1.97 -0.58
CA ALA A 261 7.30 0.84 -1.48
C ALA A 261 8.75 0.31 -1.41
N VAL A 262 9.74 1.22 -1.33
CA VAL A 262 11.15 0.83 -1.13
C VAL A 262 11.34 0.15 0.22
N ILE A 263 10.81 0.73 1.29
CA ILE A 263 10.95 0.20 2.66
C ILE A 263 10.28 -1.18 2.78
N GLU A 264 9.07 -1.35 2.27
CA GLU A 264 8.36 -2.64 2.31
C GLU A 264 9.04 -3.69 1.44
N ALA A 265 9.53 -3.35 0.24
CA ALA A 265 10.27 -4.28 -0.60
C ALA A 265 11.57 -4.73 0.07
N LEU A 266 12.35 -3.82 0.66
CA LEU A 266 13.57 -4.16 1.39
C LEU A 266 13.28 -4.97 2.67
N ALA A 267 12.17 -4.69 3.36
CA ALA A 267 11.74 -5.48 4.51
C ALA A 267 11.42 -6.92 4.10
N GLU A 268 10.68 -7.10 3.01
CA GLU A 268 10.35 -8.43 2.46
C GLU A 268 11.61 -9.21 2.03
N LEU A 269 12.63 -8.49 1.56
CA LEU A 269 13.93 -9.05 1.20
C LEU A 269 14.87 -9.23 2.41
N SER A 270 14.43 -8.91 3.65
CA SER A 270 15.27 -8.91 4.87
C SER A 270 16.54 -8.04 4.71
N SER A 271 16.42 -6.93 4.01
CA SER A 271 17.55 -6.09 3.57
C SER A 271 17.45 -4.63 4.05
N LEU A 272 16.70 -4.35 5.13
CA LEU A 272 16.59 -2.99 5.70
C LEU A 272 17.91 -2.42 6.25
N ASN A 273 18.93 -3.25 6.42
CA ASN A 273 20.26 -2.82 6.84
C ASN A 273 21.00 -1.98 5.80
N VAL A 274 20.57 -1.99 4.53
CA VAL A 274 21.21 -1.22 3.45
C VAL A 274 20.76 0.25 3.39
N ILE A 275 19.68 0.63 4.09
CA ILE A 275 19.14 1.99 4.09
C ILE A 275 19.75 2.84 5.21
N ASN A 276 19.81 4.15 4.97
CA ASN A 276 20.09 5.12 6.04
C ASN A 276 18.77 5.45 6.77
N ARG A 277 18.56 4.81 7.94
CA ARG A 277 17.34 4.98 8.73
C ARG A 277 17.11 6.43 9.16
N HIS A 278 18.17 7.16 9.45
CA HIS A 278 18.07 8.57 9.83
C HIS A 278 17.55 9.43 8.66
N SER A 279 18.05 9.20 7.45
CA SER A 279 17.54 9.91 6.26
C SER A 279 16.09 9.58 5.95
N VAL A 280 15.66 8.32 6.17
CA VAL A 280 14.24 7.94 6.04
C VAL A 280 13.41 8.68 7.08
N TYR A 281 13.84 8.69 8.35
CA TYR A 281 13.16 9.43 9.43
C TYR A 281 13.02 10.91 9.09
N GLN A 282 14.12 11.58 8.71
CA GLN A 282 14.09 13.00 8.33
C GLN A 282 13.12 13.29 7.17
N PHE A 283 13.07 12.39 6.18
CA PHE A 283 12.11 12.54 5.09
C PHE A 283 10.66 12.41 5.60
N VAL A 284 10.35 11.37 6.39
CA VAL A 284 9.02 11.20 6.98
C VAL A 284 8.64 12.39 7.86
N GLU A 285 9.58 12.88 8.68
CA GLU A 285 9.40 14.05 9.53
C GLU A 285 9.08 15.33 8.71
N SER A 286 9.71 15.51 7.55
CA SER A 286 9.43 16.64 6.65
C SER A 286 8.03 16.66 6.06
N LEU A 287 7.31 15.56 6.15
CA LEU A 287 5.92 15.41 5.69
C LEU A 287 4.89 15.53 6.82
N TYR A 288 5.37 15.64 8.07
CA TYR A 288 4.51 15.78 9.24
C TYR A 288 3.85 17.17 9.27
N VAL A 289 2.56 17.21 9.55
CA VAL A 289 1.76 18.44 9.66
C VAL A 289 1.32 18.60 11.13
N PRO A 290 2.02 19.43 11.91
CA PRO A 290 1.83 19.51 13.35
C PRO A 290 0.49 20.08 13.76
N GLU A 291 -0.16 20.88 12.90
CA GLU A 291 -1.47 21.48 13.18
C GLU A 291 -2.55 20.42 13.39
N ASN A 292 -2.39 19.24 12.81
CA ASN A 292 -3.38 18.16 12.93
C ASN A 292 -2.78 16.77 13.24
N GLY A 293 -1.46 16.63 13.21
CA GLY A 293 -0.78 15.37 13.54
C GLY A 293 -0.72 14.33 12.41
N GLY A 294 -1.22 14.63 11.23
CA GLY A 294 -1.14 13.76 10.06
C GLY A 294 0.11 13.99 9.21
N PHE A 295 0.19 13.26 8.09
CA PHE A 295 1.28 13.38 7.13
C PHE A 295 0.76 13.68 5.73
N GLY A 296 1.49 14.53 5.00
CA GLY A 296 1.24 14.84 3.59
C GLY A 296 1.89 13.82 2.65
N PRO A 297 1.48 13.77 1.37
CA PRO A 297 2.12 12.93 0.35
C PRO A 297 3.50 13.45 -0.07
N GLU A 298 3.70 14.76 -0.02
CA GLU A 298 4.93 15.50 -0.36
C GLU A 298 5.10 16.69 0.59
N PRO A 299 6.34 17.23 0.75
CA PRO A 299 6.56 18.39 1.61
C PRO A 299 5.67 19.58 1.23
N GLY A 300 5.03 20.19 2.23
CA GLY A 300 4.15 21.36 2.05
C GLY A 300 2.74 21.05 1.56
N LEU A 301 2.39 19.78 1.36
CA LEU A 301 1.03 19.36 1.07
C LEU A 301 0.28 18.97 2.35
N GLY A 302 -1.05 19.15 2.33
CA GLY A 302 -1.92 18.78 3.44
C GLY A 302 -1.96 17.27 3.69
N THR A 303 -2.44 16.90 4.87
CA THR A 303 -2.51 15.51 5.32
C THR A 303 -3.53 14.69 4.56
N THR A 304 -3.21 13.42 4.34
CA THR A 304 -4.15 12.43 3.81
C THR A 304 -4.09 11.13 4.62
N PRO A 305 -5.20 10.35 4.70
CA PRO A 305 -5.19 9.04 5.35
C PRO A 305 -4.15 8.08 4.76
N PRO A 306 -4.03 7.91 3.42
CA PRO A 306 -2.99 7.06 2.86
C PRO A 306 -1.58 7.49 3.24
N SER A 307 -1.26 8.80 3.18
CA SER A 307 0.09 9.28 3.50
C SER A 307 0.43 9.09 4.97
N THR A 308 -0.56 9.27 5.87
CA THR A 308 -0.38 9.00 7.30
C THR A 308 -0.13 7.51 7.56
N TYR A 309 -0.89 6.63 6.92
CA TYR A 309 -0.65 5.19 6.96
C TYR A 309 0.76 4.85 6.45
N TYR A 310 1.18 5.35 5.29
CA TYR A 310 2.52 5.09 4.72
C TYR A 310 3.64 5.59 5.63
N ALA A 311 3.47 6.75 6.26
CA ALA A 311 4.42 7.28 7.23
C ALA A 311 4.60 6.33 8.42
N LEU A 312 3.50 5.83 8.98
CA LEU A 312 3.55 4.87 10.10
C LEU A 312 4.19 3.55 9.70
N VAL A 313 3.93 3.03 8.49
CA VAL A 313 4.63 1.84 7.95
C VAL A 313 6.13 2.10 7.90
N CYS A 314 6.58 3.24 7.36
CA CYS A 314 8.00 3.57 7.30
C CYS A 314 8.61 3.63 8.70
N LEU A 315 7.99 4.36 9.63
CA LEU A 315 8.47 4.51 11.02
C LEU A 315 8.54 3.16 11.75
N GLU A 316 7.54 2.30 11.57
CA GLU A 316 7.55 0.95 12.14
C GLU A 316 8.72 0.13 11.61
N LYS A 317 8.90 0.06 10.28
CA LYS A 317 9.94 -0.75 9.64
C LYS A 317 11.36 -0.29 9.97
N ILE A 318 11.58 1.02 10.19
CA ILE A 318 12.88 1.53 10.64
C ILE A 318 13.06 1.47 12.17
N GLY A 319 12.05 1.05 12.92
CA GLY A 319 12.09 0.87 14.38
C GLY A 319 11.95 2.16 15.19
N GLU A 320 11.30 3.19 14.65
CA GLU A 320 11.14 4.49 15.31
C GLU A 320 9.82 4.64 16.08
N LEU A 321 8.77 3.83 15.81
CA LEU A 321 7.52 3.90 16.58
C LEU A 321 7.68 3.53 18.06
N GLY A 322 8.58 2.58 18.39
CA GLY A 322 8.83 2.18 19.77
C GLY A 322 9.74 3.13 20.55
N ARG A 323 10.55 3.94 19.88
CA ARG A 323 11.54 4.84 20.52
C ARG A 323 10.94 6.14 21.02
N THR A 324 9.87 6.60 20.40
CA THR A 324 9.19 7.87 20.77
C THR A 324 8.30 7.71 22.00
N ALA A 325 7.84 6.50 22.32
CA ALA A 325 7.04 6.22 23.53
C ALA A 325 7.86 6.20 24.82
N GLY A 326 9.19 6.07 24.74
CA GLY A 326 10.10 5.92 25.90
C GLY A 326 10.89 7.18 26.29
N ARG A 327 10.70 8.31 25.62
CA ARG A 327 11.33 9.60 25.99
C ARG A 327 10.29 10.53 26.60
N LYS A 328 9.95 10.26 27.85
CA LYS A 328 9.34 11.25 28.76
C LYS A 328 10.42 11.94 29.56
#